data_6ab04b05956e4f061146fe0c6aa56a64
#
_entry.id   6ab04b05956e4f061146fe0c6aa56a64
#
_cell.length_a   1.000
_cell.length_b   1.000
_cell.length_c   1.000
_cell.angle_alpha   90.00
_cell.angle_beta   90.00
_cell.angle_gamma   90.00
#
_symmetry.space_group_name_H-M   'P 1'
#
loop_
_entity.id
_entity.type
_entity.pdbx_description
1 polymer ?
#
loop_
_entity_poly.entity_id
_entity_poly.type
_entity_poly.pdbx_seq_one_letter_code
_entity_poly.pdbx_strand_id
1 'polypeptide(L)'
;MPALSVSNLTMTFIERNLFTDVSFEVESRDKVGFIGANGVGKTTLFKILDGEISPTSGNVVFAKDTVVGYMEQHACNNPRISIYNELLSVFDYLTDTEQEIAKVTNAIEENKAGDLNALVERQTRLIDEFERLGGLTYKSRTRSALLGLGFTEAELDMPVGNLSGGQRSKLSLAKLLLSKSNFLLLDEPTNHLDISTVNWLESFLRDFKGAMIIISHDRYFLDNVTNKTIELEHCKTMCYKGSYSEFIKKKEAYNESLKNKYENDLNEIKRIEGIVEQQKRWGRERNFITAASKQKEADRIKAQLVKPESELDTVKMRFTPKIESGNDVLMCSNLSKSFGDKKLFSDVNIHIRKGEKVFILGGNGCGKTTLFRILTGKCPQDSGEYEYGTNVTVGYFDQLQQNLNLENTAVDEIWDTFPQMTQTEVRSALASFLFRGDEVFKPLSKMSGGERARISLAKLMLKGSNFLLLDEPTNHLDSASREELEKTLADYSGTLLIISHDRYFINKLADRVLVLDKNGITEYLGNYDYYVEHIRTEQTEVKTAAVKKEKPQNDYFLQKQRQSEERKKQTRLKKAEEAIERLDEEIAQTQELLSGEEVAADYEKLIELTNKLEELQNEQEEQYAIWEELSD
;
A
#
# COMPACT_ATOMS: atom_id res chain seq x y z
N MET A 1 -16.08 21.57 5.67
CA MET A 1 -15.04 22.52 5.18
C MET A 1 -13.79 21.70 4.90
N PRO A 2 -13.08 21.99 3.82
CA PRO A 2 -11.83 21.28 3.54
C PRO A 2 -10.81 21.53 4.66
N ALA A 3 -10.09 20.49 5.06
CA ALA A 3 -8.98 20.61 6.00
C ALA A 3 -7.76 21.27 5.35
N LEU A 4 -7.62 21.08 4.02
CA LEU A 4 -6.59 21.70 3.19
C LEU A 4 -7.20 22.12 1.85
N SER A 5 -6.90 23.34 1.42
CA SER A 5 -7.18 23.85 0.06
C SER A 5 -5.89 24.38 -0.55
N VAL A 6 -5.54 23.85 -1.71
CA VAL A 6 -4.41 24.26 -2.55
C VAL A 6 -4.97 24.88 -3.82
N SER A 7 -4.53 26.10 -4.15
CA SER A 7 -5.04 26.87 -5.28
C SER A 7 -3.91 27.42 -6.14
N ASN A 8 -3.91 27.06 -7.42
CA ASN A 8 -3.00 27.55 -8.47
C ASN A 8 -1.52 27.51 -8.08
N LEU A 9 -1.13 26.43 -7.36
CA LEU A 9 0.22 26.27 -6.84
C LEU A 9 1.20 25.96 -7.98
N THR A 10 2.27 26.75 -8.05
CA THR A 10 3.32 26.59 -9.05
C THR A 10 4.67 26.57 -8.38
N MET A 11 5.53 25.64 -8.79
CA MET A 11 6.91 25.53 -8.34
C MET A 11 7.87 25.36 -9.50
N THR A 12 8.85 26.26 -9.57
CA THR A 12 9.89 26.30 -10.60
C THR A 12 11.25 26.29 -9.94
N PHE A 13 12.15 25.40 -10.36
CA PHE A 13 13.55 25.40 -9.97
C PHE A 13 14.42 25.83 -11.18
N ILE A 14 15.09 26.97 -11.05
CA ILE A 14 16.03 27.56 -12.02
C ILE A 14 15.44 27.60 -13.46
N GLU A 15 15.42 26.50 -14.19
CA GLU A 15 14.93 26.40 -15.58
C GLU A 15 13.87 25.31 -15.78
N ARG A 16 13.49 24.57 -14.73
CA ARG A 16 12.54 23.47 -14.82
C ARG A 16 11.30 23.72 -13.96
N ASN A 17 10.15 23.74 -14.62
CA ASN A 17 8.87 23.69 -13.91
C ASN A 17 8.66 22.29 -13.36
N LEU A 18 8.50 22.15 -12.03
CA LEU A 18 8.11 20.89 -11.41
C LEU A 18 6.61 20.65 -11.57
N PHE A 19 5.83 21.68 -11.23
CA PHE A 19 4.39 21.67 -11.45
C PHE A 19 3.87 23.10 -11.60
N THR A 20 2.76 23.23 -12.31
CA THR A 20 2.12 24.52 -12.61
C THR A 20 0.62 24.38 -12.40
N ASP A 21 0.03 25.41 -11.77
CA ASP A 21 -1.42 25.55 -11.59
C ASP A 21 -2.09 24.36 -10.87
N VAL A 22 -1.38 23.79 -9.91
CA VAL A 22 -1.86 22.66 -9.11
C VAL A 22 -2.94 23.13 -8.15
N SER A 23 -4.13 22.52 -8.23
CA SER A 23 -5.26 22.87 -7.38
C SER A 23 -5.99 21.59 -6.92
N PHE A 24 -6.19 21.45 -5.61
CA PHE A 24 -6.94 20.34 -5.01
C PHE A 24 -7.39 20.69 -3.59
N GLU A 25 -8.37 19.93 -3.12
CA GLU A 25 -8.90 20.04 -1.76
C GLU A 25 -8.89 18.69 -1.06
N VAL A 26 -8.67 18.71 0.26
CA VAL A 26 -8.70 17.53 1.14
C VAL A 26 -9.67 17.80 2.28
N GLU A 27 -10.67 16.97 2.44
CA GLU A 27 -11.63 17.06 3.54
C GLU A 27 -11.06 16.48 4.85
N SER A 28 -11.71 16.78 5.98
CA SER A 28 -11.20 16.44 7.33
C SER A 28 -11.08 14.94 7.63
N ARG A 29 -11.58 14.06 6.76
CA ARG A 29 -11.47 12.60 6.87
C ARG A 29 -10.96 11.92 5.61
N ASP A 30 -10.52 12.71 4.63
CA ASP A 30 -9.97 12.17 3.40
C ASP A 30 -8.63 11.50 3.67
N LYS A 31 -8.47 10.32 3.11
CA LYS A 31 -7.23 9.56 3.06
C LYS A 31 -6.76 9.54 1.61
N VAL A 32 -5.88 10.48 1.29
CA VAL A 32 -5.49 10.77 -0.08
C VAL A 32 -4.20 10.04 -0.43
N GLY A 33 -4.24 9.22 -1.49
CA GLY A 33 -3.04 8.71 -2.15
C GLY A 33 -2.53 9.75 -3.16
N PHE A 34 -1.30 10.23 -3.01
CA PHE A 34 -0.68 11.18 -3.92
C PHE A 34 0.36 10.45 -4.78
N ILE A 35 0.10 10.34 -6.07
CA ILE A 35 0.88 9.52 -7.00
C ILE A 35 1.46 10.35 -8.15
N GLY A 36 2.47 9.82 -8.82
CA GLY A 36 3.15 10.45 -9.96
C GLY A 36 4.53 9.85 -10.17
N ALA A 37 5.14 10.09 -11.32
CA ALA A 37 6.47 9.61 -11.66
C ALA A 37 7.56 10.14 -10.69
N ASN A 38 8.73 9.50 -10.69
CA ASN A 38 9.84 9.98 -9.89
C ASN A 38 10.36 11.32 -10.43
N GLY A 39 10.66 12.25 -9.53
CA GLY A 39 11.19 13.57 -9.89
C GLY A 39 10.17 14.60 -10.38
N VAL A 40 8.85 14.32 -10.33
CA VAL A 40 7.80 15.29 -10.68
C VAL A 40 7.53 16.33 -9.57
N GLY A 41 8.15 16.18 -8.38
CA GLY A 41 8.03 17.16 -7.30
C GLY A 41 7.10 16.76 -6.16
N LYS A 42 6.76 15.47 -5.97
CA LYS A 42 5.90 14.99 -4.88
C LYS A 42 6.41 15.41 -3.50
N THR A 43 7.65 15.07 -3.17
CA THR A 43 8.31 15.46 -1.90
C THR A 43 8.44 16.98 -1.77
N THR A 44 8.67 17.71 -2.88
CA THR A 44 8.73 19.18 -2.88
C THR A 44 7.36 19.77 -2.52
N LEU A 45 6.28 19.19 -3.04
CA LEU A 45 4.92 19.59 -2.65
C LEU A 45 4.70 19.39 -1.14
N PHE A 46 5.13 18.27 -0.56
CA PHE A 46 5.02 18.04 0.89
C PHE A 46 5.78 19.09 1.70
N LYS A 47 6.99 19.44 1.28
CA LYS A 47 7.77 20.51 1.92
C LYS A 47 7.11 21.88 1.82
N ILE A 48 6.38 22.14 0.74
CA ILE A 48 5.57 23.36 0.60
C ILE A 48 4.36 23.30 1.55
N LEU A 49 3.68 22.17 1.64
CA LEU A 49 2.54 21.96 2.55
C LEU A 49 2.96 22.06 4.02
N ASP A 50 4.15 21.60 4.36
CA ASP A 50 4.72 21.72 5.70
C ASP A 50 5.27 23.14 6.02
N GLY A 51 5.43 23.98 4.98
CA GLY A 51 5.95 25.34 5.12
C GLY A 51 7.48 25.48 5.11
N GLU A 52 8.22 24.39 4.88
CA GLU A 52 9.68 24.42 4.73
C GLU A 52 10.12 25.21 3.49
N ILE A 53 9.36 25.13 2.41
CA ILE A 53 9.67 25.76 1.13
C ILE A 53 8.49 26.65 0.71
N SER A 54 8.80 27.88 0.29
CA SER A 54 7.79 28.76 -0.29
C SER A 54 7.55 28.44 -1.76
N PRO A 55 6.31 28.36 -2.23
CA PRO A 55 6.00 28.16 -3.64
C PRO A 55 6.39 29.37 -4.49
N THR A 56 6.58 29.19 -5.79
CA THR A 56 6.80 30.29 -6.73
C THR A 56 5.55 31.17 -6.87
N SER A 57 4.37 30.55 -6.91
CA SER A 57 3.06 31.25 -6.89
C SER A 57 1.97 30.30 -6.40
N GLY A 58 0.79 30.86 -6.07
CA GLY A 58 -0.35 30.11 -5.55
C GLY A 58 -0.44 30.16 -4.03
N ASN A 59 -1.48 29.52 -3.49
CA ASN A 59 -1.78 29.58 -2.06
C ASN A 59 -2.08 28.19 -1.50
N VAL A 60 -1.61 27.96 -0.27
CA VAL A 60 -1.94 26.80 0.57
C VAL A 60 -2.67 27.30 1.81
N VAL A 61 -3.86 26.78 2.06
CA VAL A 61 -4.69 27.19 3.20
C VAL A 61 -5.15 25.95 3.97
N PHE A 62 -4.75 25.87 5.23
CA PHE A 62 -5.28 24.87 6.18
C PHE A 62 -6.45 25.43 6.98
N ALA A 63 -7.38 24.57 7.39
CA ALA A 63 -8.42 24.95 8.33
C ALA A 63 -7.81 25.38 9.68
N LYS A 64 -8.51 26.26 10.42
CA LYS A 64 -7.98 26.93 11.63
C LYS A 64 -7.47 25.95 12.71
N ASP A 65 -8.09 24.77 12.85
CA ASP A 65 -7.76 23.78 13.88
C ASP A 65 -6.92 22.61 13.33
N THR A 66 -6.30 22.79 12.15
CA THR A 66 -5.48 21.75 11.55
C THR A 66 -4.06 21.80 12.10
N VAL A 67 -3.63 20.69 12.68
CA VAL A 67 -2.25 20.45 13.14
C VAL A 67 -1.62 19.45 12.18
N VAL A 68 -0.70 19.95 11.34
CA VAL A 68 0.02 19.14 10.36
C VAL A 68 1.13 18.36 11.05
N GLY A 69 1.26 17.08 10.69
CA GLY A 69 2.39 16.25 11.06
C GLY A 69 3.09 15.77 9.81
N TYR A 70 4.38 16.05 9.71
CA TYR A 70 5.26 15.61 8.64
C TYR A 70 6.41 14.78 9.19
N MET A 71 6.78 13.71 8.48
CA MET A 71 7.85 12.80 8.91
C MET A 71 9.23 13.41 8.61
N GLU A 72 9.88 14.00 9.59
CA GLU A 72 11.25 14.49 9.48
C GLU A 72 12.25 13.32 9.54
N GLN A 73 13.24 13.32 8.64
CA GLN A 73 14.28 12.28 8.59
C GLN A 73 15.19 12.25 9.84
N HIS A 74 15.16 13.26 10.70
CA HIS A 74 16.06 13.45 11.85
C HIS A 74 15.35 13.67 13.19
N ALA A 75 14.14 13.16 13.36
CA ALA A 75 13.32 13.41 14.56
C ALA A 75 13.87 12.86 15.89
N CYS A 76 14.99 12.16 15.91
CA CYS A 76 15.59 11.57 17.11
C CYS A 76 16.75 12.47 17.62
N ASN A 77 16.43 13.41 18.49
CA ASN A 77 17.37 14.46 18.90
C ASN A 77 18.36 14.03 20.00
N ASN A 78 18.08 12.98 20.76
CA ASN A 78 18.93 12.58 21.87
C ASN A 78 19.40 11.13 21.74
N PRO A 79 20.68 10.90 21.36
CA PRO A 79 21.20 9.56 21.12
C PRO A 79 21.35 8.70 22.41
N ARG A 80 21.25 9.29 23.61
CA ARG A 80 21.49 8.61 24.89
C ARG A 80 20.21 8.08 25.53
N ILE A 81 19.05 8.53 25.09
CA ILE A 81 17.75 8.12 25.66
C ILE A 81 17.34 6.77 25.05
N SER A 82 16.62 5.94 25.82
CA SER A 82 16.05 4.70 25.29
C SER A 82 14.96 4.96 24.25
N ILE A 83 14.78 4.01 23.33
CA ILE A 83 13.73 4.06 22.29
C ILE A 83 12.36 4.32 22.89
N TYR A 84 12.03 3.64 23.98
CA TYR A 84 10.77 3.81 24.68
C TYR A 84 10.58 5.23 25.21
N ASN A 85 11.60 5.77 25.90
CA ASN A 85 11.52 7.12 26.47
C ASN A 85 11.50 8.21 25.38
N GLU A 86 12.23 8.00 24.27
CA GLU A 86 12.18 8.92 23.12
C GLU A 86 10.78 8.98 22.50
N LEU A 87 10.08 7.85 22.40
CA LEU A 87 8.71 7.86 21.91
C LEU A 87 7.72 8.37 22.96
N LEU A 88 7.97 8.08 24.23
CA LEU A 88 7.13 8.55 25.35
C LEU A 88 7.14 10.08 25.44
N SER A 89 8.24 10.75 25.02
CA SER A 89 8.35 12.22 25.03
C SER A 89 7.27 12.94 24.20
N VAL A 90 6.64 12.24 23.26
CA VAL A 90 5.47 12.77 22.52
C VAL A 90 4.32 13.11 23.49
N PHE A 91 4.30 12.46 24.65
CA PHE A 91 3.29 12.62 25.70
C PHE A 91 3.83 13.33 26.94
N ASP A 92 4.89 14.17 26.83
CA ASP A 92 5.47 14.89 27.97
C ASP A 92 4.41 15.66 28.76
N TYR A 93 3.44 16.27 28.07
CA TYR A 93 2.32 16.95 28.72
C TYR A 93 1.45 16.05 29.60
N LEU A 94 1.31 14.74 29.27
CA LEU A 94 0.60 13.76 30.12
C LEU A 94 1.49 13.30 31.27
N THR A 95 2.77 13.13 31.02
CA THR A 95 3.76 12.76 32.05
C THR A 95 3.86 13.86 33.11
N ASP A 96 3.87 15.13 32.67
CA ASP A 96 3.88 16.29 33.58
C ASP A 96 2.57 16.36 34.39
N THR A 97 1.43 16.13 33.75
CA THR A 97 0.12 16.08 34.43
C THR A 97 0.06 14.94 35.44
N GLU A 98 0.56 13.74 35.09
CA GLU A 98 0.64 12.58 35.99
C GLU A 98 1.50 12.88 37.24
N GLN A 99 2.65 13.57 37.03
CA GLN A 99 3.50 14.01 38.13
C GLN A 99 2.83 15.09 38.99
N GLU A 100 2.05 16.00 38.38
CA GLU A 100 1.33 17.02 39.13
C GLU A 100 0.19 16.42 39.96
N ILE A 101 -0.55 15.44 39.41
CA ILE A 101 -1.55 14.64 40.16
C ILE A 101 -0.88 13.99 41.36
N ALA A 102 0.26 13.34 41.18
CA ALA A 102 0.99 12.69 42.27
C ALA A 102 1.43 13.69 43.35
N LYS A 103 1.92 14.86 42.98
CA LYS A 103 2.30 15.95 43.93
C LYS A 103 1.11 16.44 44.74
N VAL A 104 -0.04 16.66 44.06
CA VAL A 104 -1.27 17.11 44.76
C VAL A 104 -1.81 16.02 45.68
N THR A 105 -1.76 14.74 45.24
CA THR A 105 -2.16 13.59 46.05
C THR A 105 -1.32 13.49 47.32
N ASN A 106 0.00 13.56 47.21
CA ASN A 106 0.91 13.57 48.38
C ASN A 106 0.65 14.75 49.32
N ALA A 107 0.35 15.95 48.77
CA ALA A 107 0.03 17.12 49.57
C ALA A 107 -1.30 16.99 50.34
N ILE A 108 -2.27 16.28 49.81
CA ILE A 108 -3.53 15.92 50.48
C ILE A 108 -3.26 14.92 51.60
N GLU A 109 -2.48 13.88 51.36
CA GLU A 109 -2.14 12.84 52.31
C GLU A 109 -1.32 13.38 53.48
N GLU A 110 -0.36 14.30 53.22
CA GLU A 110 0.48 14.89 54.25
C GLU A 110 -0.24 16.01 55.04
N ASN A 111 -1.45 16.37 54.68
CA ASN A 111 -2.28 17.41 55.32
C ASN A 111 -1.55 18.75 55.54
N LYS A 112 -0.61 19.11 54.68
CA LYS A 112 0.30 20.26 54.79
C LYS A 112 -0.28 21.58 54.33
N ALA A 113 -1.43 21.58 53.67
CA ALA A 113 -2.00 22.81 53.10
C ALA A 113 -3.31 23.20 53.78
N GLY A 114 -3.45 24.44 54.11
CA GLY A 114 -4.57 25.01 54.88
C GLY A 114 -5.95 24.99 54.18
N ASP A 115 -6.06 24.55 52.95
CA ASP A 115 -7.33 24.41 52.22
C ASP A 115 -7.42 23.05 51.49
N LEU A 116 -7.84 22.03 52.21
CA LEU A 116 -8.01 20.67 51.70
C LEU A 116 -9.01 20.61 50.55
N ASN A 117 -10.10 21.41 50.59
CA ASN A 117 -11.12 21.40 49.57
C ASN A 117 -10.58 21.91 48.20
N ALA A 118 -9.76 22.94 48.21
CA ALA A 118 -9.12 23.49 47.02
C ALA A 118 -8.15 22.46 46.36
N LEU A 119 -7.42 21.70 47.20
CA LEU A 119 -6.53 20.63 46.71
C LEU A 119 -7.31 19.46 46.09
N VAL A 120 -8.41 19.05 46.68
CA VAL A 120 -9.30 17.99 46.16
C VAL A 120 -9.94 18.44 44.86
N GLU A 121 -10.44 19.67 44.76
CA GLU A 121 -10.96 20.22 43.49
C GLU A 121 -9.90 20.27 42.39
N ARG A 122 -8.67 20.67 42.73
CA ARG A 122 -7.55 20.70 41.77
C ARG A 122 -7.21 19.29 41.31
N GLN A 123 -7.14 18.33 42.21
CA GLN A 123 -6.89 16.92 41.89
C GLN A 123 -7.94 16.38 40.93
N THR A 124 -9.23 16.59 41.22
CA THR A 124 -10.35 16.15 40.38
C THR A 124 -10.24 16.72 38.97
N ARG A 125 -9.99 18.03 38.83
CA ARG A 125 -9.82 18.66 37.52
C ARG A 125 -8.64 18.08 36.74
N LEU A 126 -7.50 17.87 37.40
CA LEU A 126 -6.31 17.28 36.75
C LEU A 126 -6.56 15.81 36.32
N ILE A 127 -7.28 15.04 37.12
CA ILE A 127 -7.66 13.66 36.76
C ILE A 127 -8.62 13.67 35.57
N ASP A 128 -9.66 14.48 35.59
CA ASP A 128 -10.63 14.58 34.49
C ASP A 128 -9.94 15.02 33.18
N GLU A 129 -9.01 15.98 33.26
CA GLU A 129 -8.22 16.42 32.12
C GLU A 129 -7.28 15.32 31.62
N PHE A 130 -6.59 14.63 32.52
CA PHE A 130 -5.70 13.50 32.22
C PHE A 130 -6.45 12.36 31.53
N GLU A 131 -7.62 11.98 32.03
CA GLU A 131 -8.46 10.95 31.43
C GLU A 131 -8.98 11.38 30.05
N ARG A 132 -9.48 12.61 29.93
CA ARG A 132 -9.97 13.18 28.66
C ARG A 132 -8.89 13.20 27.57
N LEU A 133 -7.64 13.44 27.94
CA LEU A 133 -6.49 13.47 27.03
C LEU A 133 -5.89 12.07 26.75
N GLY A 134 -6.48 11.02 27.32
CA GLY A 134 -6.06 9.61 27.10
C GLY A 134 -4.90 9.17 28.00
N GLY A 135 -4.73 9.81 29.15
CA GLY A 135 -3.66 9.53 30.12
C GLY A 135 -3.63 8.10 30.65
N LEU A 136 -4.79 7.41 30.73
CA LEU A 136 -4.83 6.00 31.15
C LEU A 136 -4.18 5.03 30.16
N THR A 137 -4.01 5.43 28.89
CA THR A 137 -3.59 4.52 27.80
C THR A 137 -2.29 4.91 27.11
N TYR A 138 -1.73 6.09 27.38
CA TYR A 138 -0.59 6.61 26.61
C TYR A 138 0.66 5.72 26.70
N LYS A 139 0.96 5.13 27.85
CA LYS A 139 2.08 4.19 28.03
C LYS A 139 1.89 2.90 27.23
N SER A 140 0.68 2.35 27.24
CA SER A 140 0.35 1.16 26.44
C SER A 140 0.30 1.46 24.93
N ARG A 141 -0.17 2.63 24.52
CA ARG A 141 -0.14 3.10 23.12
C ARG A 141 1.29 3.24 22.62
N THR A 142 2.18 3.85 23.42
CA THR A 142 3.62 3.95 23.11
C THR A 142 4.25 2.58 22.87
N ARG A 143 4.03 1.63 23.79
CA ARG A 143 4.55 0.27 23.67
C ARG A 143 3.96 -0.47 22.46
N SER A 144 2.65 -0.38 22.26
CA SER A 144 1.96 -1.01 21.15
C SER A 144 2.46 -0.49 19.79
N ALA A 145 2.72 0.81 19.66
CA ALA A 145 3.25 1.41 18.44
C ALA A 145 4.67 0.91 18.14
N LEU A 146 5.55 0.81 19.14
CA LEU A 146 6.90 0.27 18.95
C LEU A 146 6.88 -1.20 18.52
N LEU A 147 6.11 -2.04 19.21
CA LEU A 147 5.97 -3.45 18.86
C LEU A 147 5.34 -3.63 17.47
N GLY A 148 4.32 -2.82 17.14
CA GLY A 148 3.67 -2.84 15.85
C GLY A 148 4.60 -2.44 14.70
N LEU A 149 5.57 -1.56 14.94
CA LEU A 149 6.61 -1.18 13.99
C LEU A 149 7.82 -2.15 13.98
N GLY A 150 7.69 -3.28 14.67
CA GLY A 150 8.64 -4.39 14.61
C GLY A 150 9.86 -4.24 15.51
N PHE A 151 9.79 -3.38 16.56
CA PHE A 151 10.76 -3.41 17.66
C PHE A 151 10.43 -4.56 18.60
N THR A 152 11.44 -5.21 19.12
CA THR A 152 11.28 -6.28 20.14
C THR A 152 11.28 -5.67 21.54
N GLU A 153 10.71 -6.39 22.51
CA GLU A 153 10.72 -5.96 23.93
C GLU A 153 12.14 -5.68 24.45
N ALA A 154 13.13 -6.47 24.01
CA ALA A 154 14.53 -6.29 24.41
C ALA A 154 15.17 -5.02 23.81
N GLU A 155 14.63 -4.51 22.72
CA GLU A 155 15.15 -3.29 22.07
C GLU A 155 14.57 -2.01 22.67
N LEU A 156 13.47 -2.07 23.42
CA LEU A 156 12.80 -0.88 23.96
C LEU A 156 13.71 -0.03 24.86
N ASP A 157 14.59 -0.69 25.60
CA ASP A 157 15.55 -0.02 26.50
C ASP A 157 16.86 0.38 25.82
N MET A 158 17.03 0.02 24.54
CA MET A 158 18.24 0.34 23.79
C MET A 158 18.35 1.84 23.49
N PRO A 159 19.56 2.45 23.61
CA PRO A 159 19.76 3.85 23.25
C PRO A 159 19.50 4.13 21.76
N VAL A 160 18.84 5.25 21.48
CA VAL A 160 18.51 5.69 20.12
C VAL A 160 19.77 5.83 19.23
N GLY A 161 20.91 6.16 19.82
CA GLY A 161 22.18 6.25 19.09
C GLY A 161 22.63 4.95 18.40
N ASN A 162 22.21 3.81 18.92
CA ASN A 162 22.56 2.48 18.39
C ASN A 162 21.64 2.00 17.25
N LEU A 163 20.62 2.78 16.90
CA LEU A 163 19.67 2.44 15.85
C LEU A 163 20.30 2.53 14.45
N SER A 164 19.98 1.57 13.60
CA SER A 164 20.21 1.66 12.16
C SER A 164 19.35 2.77 11.54
N GLY A 165 19.70 3.21 10.32
CA GLY A 165 18.91 4.21 9.59
C GLY A 165 17.43 3.82 9.44
N GLY A 166 17.16 2.56 9.06
CA GLY A 166 15.78 2.05 8.96
C GLY A 166 15.03 2.00 10.28
N GLN A 167 15.70 1.65 11.39
CA GLN A 167 15.09 1.68 12.72
C GLN A 167 14.80 3.12 13.19
N ARG A 168 15.67 4.08 12.85
CA ARG A 168 15.41 5.50 13.12
C ARG A 168 14.17 6.01 12.36
N SER A 169 14.04 5.64 11.09
CA SER A 169 12.84 5.98 10.30
C SER A 169 11.57 5.40 10.91
N LYS A 170 11.60 4.15 11.41
CA LYS A 170 10.48 3.52 12.13
C LYS A 170 10.12 4.29 13.41
N LEU A 171 11.13 4.70 14.20
CA LEU A 171 10.90 5.47 15.41
C LEU A 171 10.32 6.87 15.12
N SER A 172 10.82 7.54 14.07
CA SER A 172 10.29 8.81 13.60
C SER A 172 8.83 8.69 13.16
N LEU A 173 8.51 7.62 12.42
CA LEU A 173 7.12 7.31 12.04
C LEU A 173 6.24 7.07 13.28
N ALA A 174 6.73 6.33 14.29
CA ALA A 174 6.00 6.12 15.54
C ALA A 174 5.68 7.45 16.25
N LYS A 175 6.66 8.36 16.32
CA LYS A 175 6.48 9.70 16.91
C LYS A 175 5.40 10.49 16.19
N LEU A 176 5.42 10.48 14.86
CA LEU A 176 4.41 11.13 14.05
C LEU A 176 3.01 10.57 14.29
N LEU A 177 2.88 9.23 14.27
CA LEU A 177 1.59 8.55 14.45
C LEU A 177 0.96 8.77 15.83
N LEU A 178 1.79 8.97 16.86
CA LEU A 178 1.33 9.23 18.23
C LEU A 178 1.20 10.71 18.57
N SER A 179 1.65 11.61 17.68
CA SER A 179 1.55 13.06 17.86
C SER A 179 0.08 13.53 17.90
N LYS A 180 -0.14 14.77 18.31
CA LYS A 180 -1.48 15.41 18.32
C LYS A 180 -1.94 15.85 16.92
N SER A 181 -1.22 15.47 15.87
CA SER A 181 -1.56 15.86 14.51
C SER A 181 -2.90 15.27 14.09
N ASN A 182 -3.74 16.10 13.46
CA ASN A 182 -5.00 15.68 12.86
C ASN A 182 -4.96 15.71 11.33
N PHE A 183 -3.79 16.07 10.75
CA PHE A 183 -3.49 16.01 9.34
C PHE A 183 -2.08 15.42 9.15
N LEU A 184 -1.96 14.28 8.49
CA LEU A 184 -0.68 13.59 8.30
C LEU A 184 -0.18 13.73 6.86
N LEU A 185 1.11 14.04 6.73
CA LEU A 185 1.85 13.99 5.48
C LEU A 185 2.86 12.83 5.57
N LEU A 186 2.64 11.76 4.81
CA LEU A 186 3.44 10.54 4.85
C LEU A 186 4.14 10.34 3.51
N ASP A 187 5.47 10.52 3.48
CA ASP A 187 6.29 10.32 2.30
C ASP A 187 6.98 8.95 2.36
N GLU A 188 6.53 8.02 1.49
CA GLU A 188 7.02 6.64 1.40
C GLU A 188 7.09 5.91 2.75
N PRO A 189 5.98 5.86 3.54
CA PRO A 189 6.00 5.31 4.89
C PRO A 189 6.23 3.79 4.94
N THR A 190 6.07 3.10 3.83
CA THR A 190 6.28 1.65 3.71
C THR A 190 7.73 1.25 3.43
N ASN A 191 8.60 2.22 3.10
CA ASN A 191 10.00 1.94 2.80
C ASN A 191 10.73 1.36 4.03
N HIS A 192 11.51 0.31 3.82
CA HIS A 192 12.25 -0.41 4.84
C HIS A 192 11.39 -1.14 5.90
N LEU A 193 10.08 -1.21 5.72
CA LEU A 193 9.19 -2.00 6.56
C LEU A 193 9.05 -3.42 5.98
N ASP A 194 8.95 -4.41 6.85
CA ASP A 194 8.53 -5.74 6.44
C ASP A 194 7.00 -5.83 6.37
N ILE A 195 6.51 -6.90 5.76
CA ILE A 195 5.08 -7.08 5.49
C ILE A 195 4.23 -7.03 6.77
N SER A 196 4.72 -7.57 7.89
CA SER A 196 4.01 -7.57 9.18
C SER A 196 3.84 -6.16 9.72
N THR A 197 4.89 -5.35 9.64
CA THR A 197 4.90 -3.95 10.05
C THR A 197 4.00 -3.09 9.14
N VAL A 198 4.01 -3.34 7.82
CA VAL A 198 3.12 -2.65 6.88
C VAL A 198 1.65 -2.97 7.17
N ASN A 199 1.31 -4.23 7.46
CA ASN A 199 -0.06 -4.63 7.84
C ASN A 199 -0.54 -3.93 9.13
N TRP A 200 0.34 -3.79 10.12
CA TRP A 200 0.04 -3.03 11.32
C TRP A 200 -0.19 -1.55 11.01
N LEU A 201 0.68 -0.94 10.19
CA LEU A 201 0.56 0.46 9.78
C LEU A 201 -0.74 0.71 9.03
N GLU A 202 -1.15 -0.18 8.12
CA GLU A 202 -2.43 -0.09 7.41
C GLU A 202 -3.62 -0.06 8.39
N SER A 203 -3.60 -0.98 9.37
CA SER A 203 -4.65 -1.03 10.39
C SER A 203 -4.70 0.26 11.19
N PHE A 204 -3.55 0.78 11.61
CA PHE A 204 -3.45 2.03 12.35
C PHE A 204 -3.98 3.23 11.55
N LEU A 205 -3.54 3.37 10.27
CA LEU A 205 -3.97 4.48 9.42
C LEU A 205 -5.44 4.37 9.00
N ARG A 206 -5.97 3.16 8.91
CA ARG A 206 -7.41 2.93 8.66
C ARG A 206 -8.27 3.44 9.82
N ASP A 207 -7.78 3.29 11.06
CA ASP A 207 -8.49 3.74 12.26
C ASP A 207 -8.24 5.23 12.58
N PHE A 208 -7.27 5.86 11.92
CA PHE A 208 -6.96 7.28 12.11
C PHE A 208 -8.14 8.17 11.70
N LYS A 209 -8.56 9.06 12.61
CA LYS A 209 -9.78 9.89 12.44
C LYS A 209 -9.55 11.21 11.71
N GLY A 210 -8.30 11.61 11.52
CA GLY A 210 -7.93 12.83 10.80
C GLY A 210 -7.80 12.61 9.29
N ALA A 211 -7.43 13.68 8.59
CA ALA A 211 -7.07 13.64 7.18
C ALA A 211 -5.60 13.24 6.98
N MET A 212 -5.29 12.70 5.81
CA MET A 212 -3.90 12.40 5.46
C MET A 212 -3.65 12.48 3.96
N ILE A 213 -2.42 12.81 3.60
CA ILE A 213 -1.91 12.64 2.23
C ILE A 213 -0.72 11.69 2.31
N ILE A 214 -0.74 10.65 1.49
CA ILE A 214 0.27 9.59 1.46
C ILE A 214 0.90 9.55 0.07
N ILE A 215 2.20 9.74 -0.01
CA ILE A 215 2.99 9.38 -1.17
C ILE A 215 3.49 7.96 -0.93
N SER A 216 3.14 7.03 -1.80
CA SER A 216 3.67 5.67 -1.75
C SER A 216 3.70 5.03 -3.13
N HIS A 217 4.69 4.16 -3.30
CA HIS A 217 4.79 3.27 -4.45
C HIS A 217 4.20 1.87 -4.17
N ASP A 218 3.74 1.60 -2.95
CA ASP A 218 3.03 0.38 -2.59
C ASP A 218 1.54 0.51 -2.95
N ARG A 219 1.16 -0.07 -4.08
CA ARG A 219 -0.21 -0.02 -4.62
C ARG A 219 -1.22 -0.72 -3.70
N TYR A 220 -0.82 -1.85 -3.11
CA TYR A 220 -1.66 -2.61 -2.19
C TYR A 220 -1.94 -1.82 -0.91
N PHE A 221 -0.92 -1.12 -0.40
CA PHE A 221 -1.06 -0.21 0.73
C PHE A 221 -2.03 0.95 0.42
N LEU A 222 -1.88 1.58 -0.74
CA LEU A 222 -2.78 2.65 -1.17
C LEU A 222 -4.22 2.15 -1.31
N ASP A 223 -4.44 0.97 -1.89
CA ASP A 223 -5.79 0.38 -2.03
C ASP A 223 -6.46 0.15 -0.68
N ASN A 224 -5.71 -0.29 0.34
CA ASN A 224 -6.25 -0.60 1.65
C ASN A 224 -6.49 0.62 2.55
N VAL A 225 -5.77 1.72 2.32
CA VAL A 225 -5.77 2.88 3.22
C VAL A 225 -6.51 4.08 2.62
N THR A 226 -6.42 4.29 1.29
CA THR A 226 -6.90 5.54 0.67
C THR A 226 -8.33 5.44 0.14
N ASN A 227 -9.05 6.57 0.20
CA ASN A 227 -10.40 6.73 -0.36
C ASN A 227 -10.47 7.78 -1.49
N LYS A 228 -9.33 8.41 -1.77
CA LYS A 228 -9.18 9.42 -2.82
C LYS A 228 -7.76 9.36 -3.37
N THR A 229 -7.61 9.50 -4.67
CA THR A 229 -6.31 9.48 -5.33
C THR A 229 -6.10 10.79 -6.09
N ILE A 230 -4.95 11.42 -5.90
CA ILE A 230 -4.51 12.61 -6.65
C ILE A 230 -3.27 12.22 -7.43
N GLU A 231 -3.32 12.39 -8.74
CA GLU A 231 -2.19 12.15 -9.61
C GLU A 231 -1.54 13.46 -10.04
N LEU A 232 -0.21 13.53 -9.93
CA LEU A 232 0.59 14.60 -10.49
C LEU A 232 1.30 14.10 -11.75
N GLU A 233 0.79 14.49 -12.91
CA GLU A 233 1.32 14.11 -14.22
C GLU A 233 1.35 15.35 -15.14
N HIS A 234 2.36 15.44 -16.01
CA HIS A 234 2.52 16.59 -16.94
C HIS A 234 2.38 17.96 -16.26
N CYS A 235 2.98 18.10 -15.07
CA CYS A 235 2.95 19.32 -14.24
C CYS A 235 1.55 19.73 -13.74
N LYS A 236 0.53 18.89 -13.85
CA LYS A 236 -0.86 19.15 -13.41
C LYS A 236 -1.36 18.05 -12.49
N THR A 237 -2.39 18.38 -11.70
CA THR A 237 -3.04 17.40 -10.82
C THR A 237 -4.41 17.00 -11.36
N MET A 238 -4.70 15.70 -11.26
CA MET A 238 -6.02 15.13 -11.47
C MET A 238 -6.48 14.41 -10.20
N CYS A 239 -7.72 14.67 -9.78
CA CYS A 239 -8.31 14.11 -8.56
C CYS A 239 -9.36 13.06 -8.91
N TYR A 240 -9.23 11.88 -8.30
CA TYR A 240 -10.17 10.77 -8.47
C TYR A 240 -10.69 10.31 -7.11
N LYS A 241 -11.99 10.10 -7.01
CA LYS A 241 -12.60 9.45 -5.84
C LYS A 241 -12.43 7.94 -5.96
N GLY A 242 -11.98 7.30 -4.90
CA GLY A 242 -11.78 5.87 -4.81
C GLY A 242 -10.33 5.48 -4.53
N SER A 243 -10.10 4.16 -4.40
CA SER A 243 -8.80 3.56 -4.16
C SER A 243 -7.88 3.65 -5.39
N TYR A 244 -6.64 3.19 -5.24
CA TYR A 244 -5.67 3.15 -6.34
C TYR A 244 -6.14 2.29 -7.52
N SER A 245 -6.68 1.10 -7.26
CA SER A 245 -7.19 0.22 -8.32
C SER A 245 -8.39 0.80 -9.07
N GLU A 246 -9.27 1.52 -8.37
CA GLU A 246 -10.38 2.24 -9.01
C GLU A 246 -9.89 3.42 -9.85
N PHE A 247 -8.86 4.12 -9.36
CA PHE A 247 -8.20 5.19 -10.11
C PHE A 247 -7.64 4.67 -11.44
N ILE A 248 -6.87 3.57 -11.45
CA ILE A 248 -6.29 3.01 -12.67
C ILE A 248 -7.38 2.71 -13.71
N LYS A 249 -8.46 2.03 -13.31
CA LYS A 249 -9.59 1.74 -14.21
C LYS A 249 -10.23 3.01 -14.80
N LYS A 250 -10.40 4.04 -13.98
CA LYS A 250 -10.97 5.33 -14.42
C LYS A 250 -10.01 6.06 -15.36
N LYS A 251 -8.70 6.04 -15.09
CA LYS A 251 -7.66 6.64 -15.95
C LYS A 251 -7.59 5.94 -17.31
N GLU A 252 -7.58 4.62 -17.34
CA GLU A 252 -7.61 3.84 -18.58
C GLU A 252 -8.83 4.18 -19.43
N ALA A 253 -10.02 4.17 -18.85
CA ALA A 253 -11.26 4.53 -19.55
C ALA A 253 -11.24 5.98 -20.06
N TYR A 254 -10.68 6.91 -19.28
CA TYR A 254 -10.53 8.31 -19.70
C TYR A 254 -9.55 8.44 -20.89
N ASN A 255 -8.39 7.78 -20.81
CA ASN A 255 -7.39 7.80 -21.88
C ASN A 255 -7.92 7.17 -23.18
N GLU A 256 -8.65 6.06 -23.06
CA GLU A 256 -9.31 5.42 -24.21
C GLU A 256 -10.35 6.34 -24.84
N SER A 257 -11.17 7.00 -24.03
CA SER A 257 -12.15 8.00 -24.50
C SER A 257 -11.48 9.17 -25.23
N LEU A 258 -10.37 9.69 -24.69
CA LEU A 258 -9.60 10.76 -25.34
C LEU A 258 -8.99 10.30 -26.68
N LYS A 259 -8.45 9.08 -26.72
CA LYS A 259 -7.87 8.49 -27.94
C LYS A 259 -8.94 8.32 -29.02
N ASN A 260 -10.08 7.75 -28.66
CA ASN A 260 -11.21 7.58 -29.58
C ASN A 260 -11.73 8.93 -30.09
N LYS A 261 -11.84 9.93 -29.23
CA LYS A 261 -12.25 11.29 -29.64
C LYS A 261 -11.24 11.91 -30.61
N TYR A 262 -9.94 11.81 -30.32
CA TYR A 262 -8.88 12.33 -31.16
C TYR A 262 -8.89 11.65 -32.53
N GLU A 263 -9.04 10.34 -32.63
CA GLU A 263 -9.14 9.59 -33.87
C GLU A 263 -10.39 9.99 -34.69
N ASN A 264 -11.52 10.17 -34.03
CA ASN A 264 -12.76 10.62 -34.65
C ASN A 264 -12.62 12.05 -35.20
N ASP A 265 -12.05 12.97 -34.43
CA ASP A 265 -11.80 14.34 -34.84
C ASP A 265 -10.82 14.41 -36.04
N LEU A 266 -9.76 13.59 -36.04
CA LEU A 266 -8.84 13.47 -37.18
C LEU A 266 -9.52 12.93 -38.43
N ASN A 267 -10.37 11.94 -38.32
CA ASN A 267 -11.11 11.38 -39.44
C ASN A 267 -12.10 12.40 -40.00
N GLU A 268 -12.77 13.17 -39.16
CA GLU A 268 -13.69 14.24 -39.57
C GLU A 268 -12.94 15.39 -40.25
N ILE A 269 -11.76 15.79 -39.73
CA ILE A 269 -10.90 16.78 -40.40
C ILE A 269 -10.53 16.30 -41.81
N LYS A 270 -10.04 15.06 -41.99
CA LYS A 270 -9.68 14.48 -43.26
C LYS A 270 -10.88 14.45 -44.23
N ARG A 271 -12.08 14.08 -43.71
CA ARG A 271 -13.33 14.08 -44.50
C ARG A 271 -13.68 15.48 -45.02
N ILE A 272 -13.61 16.49 -44.13
CA ILE A 272 -13.91 17.89 -44.50
C ILE A 272 -12.88 18.43 -45.48
N GLU A 273 -11.58 18.16 -45.29
CA GLU A 273 -10.51 18.57 -46.19
C GLU A 273 -10.69 17.95 -47.58
N GLY A 274 -11.09 16.67 -47.65
CA GLY A 274 -11.44 16.03 -48.92
C GLY A 274 -12.60 16.74 -49.67
N ILE A 275 -13.64 17.15 -48.91
CA ILE A 275 -14.75 17.94 -49.49
C ILE A 275 -14.25 19.30 -49.97
N VAL A 276 -13.41 19.99 -49.22
CA VAL A 276 -12.82 21.29 -49.62
C VAL A 276 -12.03 21.16 -50.91
N GLU A 277 -11.17 20.13 -51.04
CA GLU A 277 -10.41 19.89 -52.27
C GLU A 277 -11.33 19.60 -53.46
N GLN A 278 -12.36 18.78 -53.29
CA GLN A 278 -13.32 18.45 -54.32
C GLN A 278 -14.08 19.70 -54.79
N GLN A 279 -14.55 20.55 -53.86
CA GLN A 279 -15.24 21.81 -54.19
C GLN A 279 -14.31 22.79 -54.93
N LYS A 280 -13.04 22.89 -54.55
CA LYS A 280 -12.03 23.69 -55.24
C LYS A 280 -11.77 23.20 -56.68
N ARG A 281 -11.73 21.87 -56.89
CA ARG A 281 -11.54 21.27 -58.26
C ARG A 281 -12.69 21.58 -59.20
N TRP A 282 -13.93 21.71 -58.71
CA TRP A 282 -15.09 22.04 -59.57
C TRP A 282 -15.14 23.50 -60.05
N GLY A 283 -14.32 24.40 -59.51
CA GLY A 283 -13.97 25.70 -60.05
C GLY A 283 -15.08 26.75 -60.21
N ARG A 284 -16.31 26.50 -59.67
CA ARG A 284 -17.43 27.47 -59.72
C ARG A 284 -17.37 28.41 -58.52
N GLU A 285 -17.69 29.68 -58.70
CA GLU A 285 -17.63 30.69 -57.61
C GLU A 285 -18.40 30.31 -56.37
N ARG A 286 -19.59 29.73 -56.51
CA ARG A 286 -20.39 29.19 -55.36
C ARG A 286 -19.68 28.07 -54.60
N ASN A 287 -18.88 27.25 -55.28
CA ASN A 287 -18.12 26.16 -54.68
C ASN A 287 -16.96 26.68 -53.84
N PHE A 288 -16.34 27.80 -54.21
CA PHE A 288 -15.30 28.45 -53.41
C PHE A 288 -15.84 29.00 -52.08
N ILE A 289 -17.07 29.54 -52.05
CA ILE A 289 -17.73 30.00 -50.82
C ILE A 289 -17.98 28.81 -49.87
N THR A 290 -18.49 27.69 -50.44
CA THR A 290 -18.74 26.45 -49.66
C THR A 290 -17.42 25.86 -49.17
N ALA A 291 -16.36 25.83 -49.98
CA ALA A 291 -15.04 25.38 -49.60
C ALA A 291 -14.47 26.23 -48.44
N ALA A 292 -14.62 27.56 -48.51
CA ALA A 292 -14.16 28.47 -47.44
C ALA A 292 -14.92 28.26 -46.12
N SER A 293 -16.24 28.01 -46.19
CA SER A 293 -17.05 27.67 -44.98
C SER A 293 -16.61 26.36 -44.37
N LYS A 294 -16.40 25.31 -45.17
CA LYS A 294 -15.93 23.99 -44.69
C LYS A 294 -14.49 24.05 -44.19
N GLN A 295 -13.63 24.86 -44.79
CA GLN A 295 -12.28 25.08 -44.26
C GLN A 295 -12.31 25.68 -42.85
N LYS A 296 -13.17 26.70 -42.61
CA LYS A 296 -13.35 27.26 -41.26
C LYS A 296 -13.84 26.25 -40.25
N GLU A 297 -14.70 25.30 -40.67
CA GLU A 297 -15.16 24.19 -39.80
C GLU A 297 -14.00 23.27 -39.46
N ALA A 298 -13.19 22.83 -40.43
CA ALA A 298 -11.99 22.03 -40.19
C ALA A 298 -11.00 22.75 -39.27
N ASP A 299 -10.75 24.04 -39.49
CA ASP A 299 -9.84 24.84 -38.69
C ASP A 299 -10.35 24.99 -37.22
N ARG A 300 -11.68 25.04 -37.02
CA ARG A 300 -12.30 25.06 -35.71
C ARG A 300 -12.07 23.72 -34.96
N ILE A 301 -12.28 22.60 -35.64
CA ILE A 301 -12.01 21.27 -35.07
C ILE A 301 -10.51 21.13 -34.76
N LYS A 302 -9.61 21.55 -35.66
CA LYS A 302 -8.16 21.56 -35.45
C LYS A 302 -7.75 22.39 -34.23
N ALA A 303 -8.37 23.55 -34.01
CA ALA A 303 -8.10 24.40 -32.86
C ALA A 303 -8.57 23.79 -31.53
N GLN A 304 -9.54 22.89 -31.56
CA GLN A 304 -10.05 22.14 -30.41
C GLN A 304 -9.44 20.75 -30.25
N LEU A 305 -8.59 20.34 -31.21
CA LEU A 305 -7.98 19.01 -31.24
C LEU A 305 -7.00 18.87 -30.07
N VAL A 306 -7.43 18.11 -29.07
CA VAL A 306 -6.57 17.74 -27.94
C VAL A 306 -5.84 16.46 -28.33
N LYS A 307 -4.57 16.59 -28.70
CA LYS A 307 -3.73 15.41 -28.92
C LYS A 307 -3.62 14.64 -27.62
N PRO A 308 -3.96 13.34 -27.56
CA PRO A 308 -3.63 12.52 -26.41
C PRO A 308 -2.15 12.69 -26.10
N GLU A 309 -1.83 13.01 -24.86
CA GLU A 309 -0.43 13.09 -24.45
C GLU A 309 0.21 11.73 -24.74
N SER A 310 1.38 11.73 -25.35
CA SER A 310 2.09 10.49 -25.63
C SER A 310 2.31 9.78 -24.29
N GLU A 311 1.93 8.51 -24.22
CA GLU A 311 2.30 7.65 -23.09
C GLU A 311 3.78 7.91 -22.79
N LEU A 312 4.10 8.12 -21.51
CA LEU A 312 5.48 8.28 -21.08
C LEU A 312 6.28 7.12 -21.66
N ASP A 313 7.44 7.42 -22.24
CA ASP A 313 8.32 6.36 -22.74
C ASP A 313 8.54 5.33 -21.63
N THR A 314 8.11 4.10 -21.87
CA THR A 314 8.27 2.99 -20.92
C THR A 314 9.50 2.17 -21.26
N VAL A 315 10.15 1.63 -20.24
CA VAL A 315 11.24 0.67 -20.42
C VAL A 315 10.67 -0.56 -21.12
N LYS A 316 11.36 -1.04 -22.18
CA LYS A 316 10.97 -2.28 -22.88
C LYS A 316 11.91 -3.40 -22.50
N MET A 317 11.44 -4.34 -21.71
CA MET A 317 12.21 -5.48 -21.25
C MET A 317 11.74 -6.77 -21.93
N ARG A 318 12.66 -7.68 -22.20
CA ARG A 318 12.33 -9.03 -22.64
C ARG A 318 13.39 -10.02 -22.18
N PHE A 319 13.08 -10.83 -21.19
CA PHE A 319 13.95 -11.91 -20.74
C PHE A 319 13.70 -13.15 -21.58
N THR A 320 14.76 -13.69 -22.20
CA THR A 320 14.67 -14.91 -23.00
C THR A 320 15.82 -15.82 -22.62
N PRO A 321 15.57 -17.02 -22.10
CA PRO A 321 16.62 -17.99 -21.81
C PRO A 321 17.35 -18.41 -23.08
N LYS A 322 18.68 -18.45 -23.07
CA LYS A 322 19.49 -18.95 -24.19
C LYS A 322 19.52 -20.47 -24.26
N ILE A 323 19.38 -21.13 -23.12
CA ILE A 323 19.45 -22.59 -22.96
C ILE A 323 18.30 -23.00 -22.03
N GLU A 324 17.65 -24.12 -22.30
CA GLU A 324 16.64 -24.67 -21.40
C GLU A 324 17.29 -25.46 -20.27
N SER A 325 16.78 -25.32 -19.05
CA SER A 325 17.20 -26.11 -17.89
C SER A 325 16.56 -27.50 -17.87
N GLY A 326 17.12 -28.41 -17.09
CA GLY A 326 16.45 -29.64 -16.69
C GLY A 326 15.20 -29.36 -15.83
N ASN A 327 14.47 -30.44 -15.46
CA ASN A 327 13.24 -30.31 -14.67
C ASN A 327 13.50 -29.84 -13.23
N ASP A 328 14.56 -30.33 -12.58
CA ASP A 328 15.00 -29.87 -11.29
C ASP A 328 15.99 -28.72 -11.49
N VAL A 329 15.69 -27.56 -10.91
CA VAL A 329 16.49 -26.34 -11.10
C VAL A 329 17.37 -26.05 -9.89
N LEU A 330 16.82 -26.19 -8.69
CA LEU A 330 17.54 -25.99 -7.43
C LEU A 330 17.05 -26.97 -6.38
N MET A 331 17.99 -27.65 -5.73
CA MET A 331 17.76 -28.44 -4.53
C MET A 331 18.63 -27.93 -3.40
N CYS A 332 18.04 -27.66 -2.25
CA CYS A 332 18.73 -27.29 -1.01
C CYS A 332 18.31 -28.28 0.08
N SER A 333 19.28 -28.78 0.83
CA SER A 333 19.06 -29.74 1.91
C SER A 333 19.74 -29.25 3.19
N ASN A 334 18.93 -29.04 4.24
CA ASN A 334 19.35 -28.70 5.61
C ASN A 334 20.31 -27.51 5.68
N LEU A 335 20.12 -26.49 4.80
CA LEU A 335 20.97 -25.31 4.78
C LEU A 335 20.80 -24.50 6.07
N SER A 336 21.94 -24.13 6.68
CA SER A 336 21.94 -23.31 7.89
C SER A 336 23.01 -22.22 7.82
N LYS A 337 22.73 -21.06 8.45
CA LYS A 337 23.65 -19.94 8.51
C LYS A 337 23.49 -19.13 9.79
N SER A 338 24.66 -18.80 10.40
CA SER A 338 24.75 -17.93 11.56
C SER A 338 25.88 -16.92 11.37
N PHE A 339 25.84 -15.80 12.06
CA PHE A 339 26.96 -14.84 12.17
C PHE A 339 27.23 -14.58 13.66
N GLY A 340 28.33 -15.11 14.16
CA GLY A 340 28.64 -15.12 15.60
C GLY A 340 27.48 -15.80 16.36
N ASP A 341 26.95 -15.15 17.39
CA ASP A 341 25.83 -15.67 18.19
C ASP A 341 24.46 -15.53 17.52
N LYS A 342 24.37 -14.78 16.41
CA LYS A 342 23.12 -14.52 15.71
C LYS A 342 22.82 -15.61 14.69
N LYS A 343 21.92 -16.53 15.03
CA LYS A 343 21.36 -17.49 14.09
C LYS A 343 20.41 -16.79 13.13
N LEU A 344 20.63 -16.92 11.82
CA LEU A 344 19.75 -16.39 10.77
C LEU A 344 18.64 -17.38 10.43
N PHE A 345 19.04 -18.58 9.99
CA PHE A 345 18.13 -19.67 9.67
C PHE A 345 18.83 -21.02 9.86
N SER A 346 18.05 -22.06 10.01
CA SER A 346 18.52 -23.45 10.06
C SER A 346 17.54 -24.34 9.35
N ASP A 347 18.07 -25.47 8.89
CA ASP A 347 17.27 -26.56 8.34
C ASP A 347 16.39 -26.14 7.12
N VAL A 348 16.95 -25.28 6.28
CA VAL A 348 16.28 -24.78 5.08
C VAL A 348 16.33 -25.85 4.00
N ASN A 349 15.15 -26.33 3.59
CA ASN A 349 14.94 -27.29 2.55
C ASN A 349 14.10 -26.66 1.43
N ILE A 350 14.65 -26.60 0.20
CA ILE A 350 13.98 -25.98 -0.96
C ILE A 350 14.15 -26.91 -2.15
N HIS A 351 13.07 -27.15 -2.88
CA HIS A 351 13.12 -27.83 -4.18
C HIS A 351 12.34 -26.99 -5.21
N ILE A 352 13.04 -26.50 -6.23
CA ILE A 352 12.47 -25.66 -7.29
C ILE A 352 12.56 -26.38 -8.62
N ARG A 353 11.44 -26.42 -9.33
CA ARG A 353 11.31 -27.04 -10.65
C ARG A 353 11.29 -26.00 -11.77
N LYS A 354 11.53 -26.48 -12.99
CA LYS A 354 11.53 -25.65 -14.21
C LYS A 354 10.20 -24.92 -14.37
N GLY A 355 10.28 -23.63 -14.64
CA GLY A 355 9.14 -22.74 -14.90
C GLY A 355 8.39 -22.26 -13.67
N GLU A 356 8.76 -22.71 -12.45
CA GLU A 356 8.14 -22.19 -11.22
C GLU A 356 8.54 -20.75 -10.92
N LYS A 357 7.57 -19.97 -10.44
CA LYS A 357 7.76 -18.60 -9.95
C LYS A 357 7.58 -18.58 -8.44
N VAL A 358 8.71 -18.68 -7.72
CA VAL A 358 8.77 -18.84 -6.27
C VAL A 358 9.17 -17.54 -5.61
N PHE A 359 8.42 -17.13 -4.58
CA PHE A 359 8.73 -15.94 -3.79
C PHE A 359 9.16 -16.29 -2.37
N ILE A 360 10.20 -15.61 -1.88
CA ILE A 360 10.67 -15.74 -0.50
C ILE A 360 10.21 -14.53 0.30
N LEU A 361 9.42 -14.78 1.34
CA LEU A 361 9.01 -13.82 2.34
C LEU A 361 9.73 -14.06 3.66
N GLY A 362 9.64 -13.10 4.59
CA GLY A 362 10.19 -13.21 5.94
C GLY A 362 10.54 -11.84 6.50
N GLY A 363 10.70 -11.74 7.81
CA GLY A 363 11.04 -10.51 8.51
C GLY A 363 12.37 -9.91 8.06
N ASN A 364 12.57 -8.62 8.35
CA ASN A 364 13.83 -7.97 8.08
C ASN A 364 14.96 -8.59 8.91
N GLY A 365 16.08 -8.92 8.25
CA GLY A 365 17.25 -9.51 8.89
C GLY A 365 17.13 -11.01 9.22
N CYS A 366 16.11 -11.73 8.71
CA CYS A 366 16.00 -13.19 8.82
C CYS A 366 16.98 -13.96 7.92
N GLY A 367 17.65 -13.28 6.97
CA GLY A 367 18.69 -13.89 6.15
C GLY A 367 18.35 -14.13 4.68
N LYS A 368 17.27 -13.54 4.13
CA LYS A 368 16.84 -13.70 2.73
C LYS A 368 17.97 -13.40 1.74
N THR A 369 18.56 -12.22 1.79
CA THR A 369 19.71 -11.83 0.96
C THR A 369 20.93 -12.71 1.21
N THR A 370 21.13 -13.18 2.45
CA THR A 370 22.23 -14.10 2.79
C THR A 370 22.02 -15.46 2.12
N LEU A 371 20.78 -15.97 2.07
CA LEU A 371 20.45 -17.18 1.32
C LEU A 371 20.81 -17.03 -0.17
N PHE A 372 20.47 -15.90 -0.80
CA PHE A 372 20.84 -15.64 -2.19
C PHE A 372 22.36 -15.52 -2.38
N ARG A 373 23.09 -14.94 -1.42
CA ARG A 373 24.57 -14.92 -1.45
C ARG A 373 25.17 -16.32 -1.32
N ILE A 374 24.57 -17.21 -0.53
CA ILE A 374 24.98 -18.63 -0.47
C ILE A 374 24.72 -19.30 -1.82
N LEU A 375 23.53 -19.18 -2.37
CA LEU A 375 23.18 -19.76 -3.66
C LEU A 375 24.04 -19.22 -4.81
N THR A 376 24.53 -18.00 -4.73
CA THR A 376 25.44 -17.42 -5.74
C THR A 376 26.92 -17.67 -5.46
N GLY A 377 27.25 -18.44 -4.41
CA GLY A 377 28.63 -18.76 -4.02
C GLY A 377 29.41 -17.61 -3.40
N LYS A 378 28.74 -16.48 -3.09
CA LYS A 378 29.39 -15.29 -2.49
C LYS A 378 29.57 -15.40 -0.98
N CYS A 379 28.86 -16.31 -0.32
CA CYS A 379 28.94 -16.58 1.12
C CYS A 379 28.88 -18.08 1.35
N PRO A 380 29.78 -18.67 2.17
CA PRO A 380 29.69 -20.08 2.52
C PRO A 380 28.53 -20.32 3.50
N GLN A 381 27.87 -21.46 3.35
CA GLN A 381 26.95 -22.00 4.35
C GLN A 381 27.71 -22.58 5.54
N ASP A 382 27.05 -22.69 6.71
CA ASP A 382 27.65 -23.31 7.89
C ASP A 382 27.40 -24.82 7.91
N SER A 383 26.22 -25.27 7.43
CA SER A 383 25.87 -26.68 7.23
C SER A 383 24.85 -26.85 6.10
N GLY A 384 24.66 -28.10 5.68
CA GLY A 384 23.79 -28.44 4.55
C GLY A 384 24.46 -28.25 3.20
N GLU A 385 23.74 -28.54 2.14
CA GLU A 385 24.22 -28.47 0.76
C GLU A 385 23.15 -27.93 -0.18
N TYR A 386 23.59 -27.39 -1.32
CA TYR A 386 22.69 -27.01 -2.41
C TYR A 386 23.29 -27.46 -3.75
N GLU A 387 22.43 -27.83 -4.65
CA GLU A 387 22.80 -28.32 -5.98
C GLU A 387 21.91 -27.69 -7.06
N TYR A 388 22.54 -27.30 -8.17
CA TYR A 388 21.83 -26.85 -9.36
C TYR A 388 21.63 -28.03 -10.32
N GLY A 389 20.47 -28.08 -10.92
CA GLY A 389 20.14 -29.08 -11.91
C GLY A 389 20.93 -28.91 -13.22
N THR A 390 20.69 -29.82 -14.15
CA THR A 390 21.37 -29.88 -15.45
C THR A 390 21.08 -28.62 -16.27
N ASN A 391 22.11 -28.03 -16.89
CA ASN A 391 22.03 -26.85 -17.75
C ASN A 391 21.47 -25.60 -17.10
N VAL A 392 21.47 -25.49 -15.78
CA VAL A 392 21.03 -24.30 -15.07
C VAL A 392 22.06 -23.18 -15.21
N THR A 393 21.60 -22.04 -15.70
CA THR A 393 22.38 -20.80 -15.80
C THR A 393 21.75 -19.73 -14.91
N VAL A 394 22.46 -19.34 -13.84
CA VAL A 394 21.95 -18.41 -12.82
C VAL A 394 22.18 -16.97 -13.24
N GLY A 395 21.12 -16.17 -13.20
CA GLY A 395 21.17 -14.71 -13.25
C GLY A 395 20.80 -14.13 -11.89
N TYR A 396 21.64 -13.22 -11.34
CA TYR A 396 21.41 -12.63 -10.04
C TYR A 396 21.28 -11.11 -10.11
N PHE A 397 20.17 -10.59 -9.60
CA PHE A 397 19.94 -9.16 -9.38
C PHE A 397 20.13 -8.85 -7.90
N ASP A 398 21.14 -8.01 -7.59
CA ASP A 398 21.54 -7.64 -6.24
C ASP A 398 20.86 -6.34 -5.81
N GLN A 399 20.18 -6.35 -4.67
CA GLN A 399 19.54 -5.17 -4.07
C GLN A 399 20.47 -3.97 -3.93
N LEU A 400 21.72 -4.20 -3.51
CA LEU A 400 22.72 -3.14 -3.28
C LEU A 400 23.49 -2.76 -4.56
N GLN A 401 23.22 -3.43 -5.70
CA GLN A 401 23.89 -3.17 -6.98
C GLN A 401 25.42 -3.18 -6.89
N GLN A 402 25.99 -3.98 -5.97
CA GLN A 402 27.44 -4.10 -5.75
C GLN A 402 28.19 -4.72 -6.93
N ASN A 403 27.46 -5.25 -7.91
CA ASN A 403 27.99 -5.85 -9.13
C ASN A 403 28.29 -4.82 -10.23
N LEU A 404 28.08 -3.52 -9.98
CA LEU A 404 28.35 -2.44 -10.92
C LEU A 404 29.68 -1.73 -10.56
N ASN A 405 30.50 -1.47 -11.56
CA ASN A 405 31.66 -0.60 -11.39
C ASN A 405 31.25 0.87 -11.49
N LEU A 406 31.26 1.58 -10.37
CA LEU A 406 30.79 2.97 -10.28
C LEU A 406 31.62 3.97 -11.10
N GLU A 407 32.85 3.62 -11.45
CA GLU A 407 33.73 4.43 -12.31
C GLU A 407 33.34 4.35 -13.78
N ASN A 408 32.71 3.25 -14.21
CA ASN A 408 32.32 3.04 -15.60
C ASN A 408 31.15 3.95 -16.02
N THR A 409 31.06 4.20 -17.32
CA THR A 409 29.83 4.73 -17.94
C THR A 409 28.83 3.59 -18.18
N ALA A 410 27.56 3.90 -18.48
CA ALA A 410 26.56 2.88 -18.78
C ALA A 410 26.97 2.00 -19.98
N VAL A 411 27.61 2.59 -21.00
CA VAL A 411 28.10 1.86 -22.17
C VAL A 411 29.24 0.93 -21.78
N ASP A 412 30.22 1.44 -21.06
CA ASP A 412 31.40 0.66 -20.67
C ASP A 412 31.04 -0.51 -19.78
N GLU A 413 30.12 -0.30 -18.83
CA GLU A 413 29.64 -1.32 -17.90
C GLU A 413 28.95 -2.50 -18.62
N ILE A 414 28.18 -2.24 -19.67
CA ILE A 414 27.57 -3.29 -20.50
C ILE A 414 28.65 -3.94 -21.37
N TRP A 415 29.52 -3.14 -21.97
CA TRP A 415 30.54 -3.64 -22.91
C TRP A 415 31.61 -4.49 -22.23
N ASP A 416 32.06 -4.10 -21.06
CA ASP A 416 33.00 -4.90 -20.26
C ASP A 416 32.41 -6.28 -19.91
N THR A 417 31.12 -6.34 -19.69
CA THR A 417 30.42 -7.60 -19.39
C THR A 417 30.17 -8.45 -20.64
N PHE A 418 29.93 -7.81 -21.79
CA PHE A 418 29.58 -8.45 -23.06
C PHE A 418 30.48 -7.94 -24.21
N PRO A 419 31.79 -8.28 -24.24
CA PRO A 419 32.75 -7.75 -25.22
C PRO A 419 32.42 -8.16 -26.69
N GLN A 420 31.60 -9.17 -26.87
CA GLN A 420 31.19 -9.66 -28.20
C GLN A 420 30.14 -8.76 -28.87
N MET A 421 29.48 -7.88 -28.11
CA MET A 421 28.45 -6.98 -28.62
C MET A 421 29.07 -5.79 -29.35
N THR A 422 28.43 -5.40 -30.45
CA THR A 422 28.76 -4.17 -31.14
C THR A 422 28.27 -2.94 -30.36
N GLN A 423 28.89 -1.78 -30.58
CA GLN A 423 28.47 -0.53 -29.93
C GLN A 423 27.00 -0.20 -30.21
N THR A 424 26.51 -0.55 -31.39
CA THR A 424 25.10 -0.33 -31.77
C THR A 424 24.15 -1.21 -30.95
N GLU A 425 24.51 -2.47 -30.73
CA GLU A 425 23.71 -3.41 -29.91
C GLU A 425 23.68 -2.96 -28.45
N VAL A 426 24.82 -2.54 -27.89
CA VAL A 426 24.89 -2.00 -26.52
C VAL A 426 24.00 -0.77 -26.37
N ARG A 427 24.10 0.18 -27.32
CA ARG A 427 23.24 1.38 -27.28
C ARG A 427 21.76 1.05 -27.46
N SER A 428 21.43 0.08 -28.31
CA SER A 428 20.03 -0.38 -28.49
C SER A 428 19.49 -1.02 -27.22
N ALA A 429 20.30 -1.83 -26.54
CA ALA A 429 19.93 -2.42 -25.25
C ALA A 429 19.70 -1.31 -24.19
N LEU A 430 20.60 -0.33 -24.08
CA LEU A 430 20.46 0.81 -23.17
C LEU A 430 19.25 1.68 -23.52
N ALA A 431 18.98 1.90 -24.81
CA ALA A 431 17.82 2.67 -25.26
C ALA A 431 16.48 2.02 -24.85
N SER A 432 16.41 0.68 -24.82
CA SER A 432 15.22 -0.05 -24.32
C SER A 432 14.98 0.18 -22.82
N PHE A 433 16.02 0.56 -22.07
CA PHE A 433 15.98 0.97 -20.67
C PHE A 433 15.95 2.50 -20.48
N LEU A 434 15.58 3.25 -21.52
CA LEU A 434 15.41 4.71 -21.55
C LEU A 434 16.72 5.51 -21.37
N PHE A 435 17.88 4.91 -21.60
CA PHE A 435 19.14 5.67 -21.70
C PHE A 435 19.35 6.16 -23.12
N ARG A 436 19.31 7.47 -23.36
CA ARG A 436 19.37 8.09 -24.69
C ARG A 436 20.43 9.19 -24.75
N GLY A 437 20.93 9.44 -25.96
CA GLY A 437 21.87 10.53 -26.21
C GLY A 437 23.11 10.44 -25.33
N ASP A 438 23.44 11.53 -24.64
CA ASP A 438 24.63 11.65 -23.79
C ASP A 438 24.49 10.95 -22.42
N GLU A 439 23.30 10.55 -22.02
CA GLU A 439 23.06 9.84 -20.74
C GLU A 439 23.81 8.53 -20.66
N VAL A 440 24.05 7.86 -21.81
CA VAL A 440 24.79 6.59 -21.85
C VAL A 440 26.26 6.72 -21.48
N PHE A 441 26.83 7.94 -21.54
CA PHE A 441 28.21 8.26 -21.17
C PHE A 441 28.35 8.84 -19.76
N LYS A 442 27.23 8.99 -19.03
CA LYS A 442 27.25 9.45 -17.65
C LYS A 442 27.88 8.36 -16.75
N PRO A 443 28.84 8.70 -15.87
CA PRO A 443 29.40 7.75 -14.91
C PRO A 443 28.33 7.22 -13.95
N LEU A 444 28.39 5.92 -13.62
CA LEU A 444 27.44 5.27 -12.73
C LEU A 444 27.40 5.89 -11.33
N SER A 445 28.54 6.44 -10.87
CA SER A 445 28.64 7.17 -9.60
C SER A 445 27.72 8.40 -9.51
N LYS A 446 27.41 9.02 -10.67
CA LYS A 446 26.52 10.20 -10.76
C LYS A 446 25.06 9.84 -11.07
N MET A 447 24.76 8.56 -11.23
CA MET A 447 23.41 8.07 -11.52
C MET A 447 22.61 7.84 -10.24
N SER A 448 21.29 8.03 -10.34
CA SER A 448 20.33 7.68 -9.28
C SER A 448 20.27 6.16 -9.05
N GLY A 449 19.75 5.74 -7.89
CA GLY A 449 19.52 4.32 -7.62
C GLY A 449 18.65 3.62 -8.67
N GLY A 450 17.61 4.30 -9.17
CA GLY A 450 16.74 3.78 -10.23
C GLY A 450 17.44 3.66 -11.59
N GLU A 451 18.29 4.61 -11.97
CA GLU A 451 19.09 4.51 -13.19
C GLU A 451 20.05 3.30 -13.12
N ARG A 452 20.73 3.13 -11.99
CA ARG A 452 21.63 1.96 -11.78
C ARG A 452 20.87 0.63 -11.79
N ALA A 453 19.66 0.58 -11.19
CA ALA A 453 18.80 -0.61 -11.22
C ALA A 453 18.44 -0.99 -12.66
N ARG A 454 18.09 -0.02 -13.51
CA ARG A 454 17.80 -0.26 -14.94
C ARG A 454 19.01 -0.82 -15.69
N ILE A 455 20.24 -0.34 -15.41
CA ILE A 455 21.47 -0.91 -16.01
C ILE A 455 21.69 -2.35 -15.54
N SER A 456 21.49 -2.65 -14.25
CA SER A 456 21.59 -4.02 -13.73
C SER A 456 20.58 -4.96 -14.38
N LEU A 457 19.34 -4.49 -14.60
CA LEU A 457 18.31 -5.26 -15.32
C LEU A 457 18.69 -5.48 -16.79
N ALA A 458 19.27 -4.46 -17.45
CA ALA A 458 19.78 -4.61 -18.82
C ALA A 458 20.88 -5.68 -18.91
N LYS A 459 21.85 -5.68 -17.98
CA LYS A 459 22.88 -6.72 -17.89
C LYS A 459 22.28 -8.12 -17.69
N LEU A 460 21.28 -8.22 -16.80
CA LEU A 460 20.60 -9.48 -16.52
C LEU A 460 19.85 -10.00 -17.75
N MET A 461 19.16 -9.12 -18.48
CA MET A 461 18.46 -9.43 -19.72
C MET A 461 19.42 -9.98 -20.80
N LEU A 462 20.54 -9.30 -21.02
CA LEU A 462 21.54 -9.68 -22.03
C LEU A 462 22.22 -11.01 -21.72
N LYS A 463 22.34 -11.39 -20.46
CA LYS A 463 22.91 -12.66 -20.02
C LYS A 463 22.11 -13.85 -20.55
N GLY A 464 20.79 -13.76 -20.60
CA GLY A 464 19.91 -14.83 -21.10
C GLY A 464 19.91 -16.07 -20.23
N SER A 465 19.97 -15.90 -18.91
CA SER A 465 19.92 -16.97 -17.91
C SER A 465 18.55 -17.63 -17.89
N ASN A 466 18.47 -18.92 -17.52
CA ASN A 466 17.21 -19.67 -17.39
C ASN A 466 16.70 -19.79 -15.95
N PHE A 467 17.52 -19.38 -14.97
CA PHE A 467 17.11 -19.27 -13.56
C PHE A 467 17.50 -17.88 -13.03
N LEU A 468 16.51 -17.08 -12.62
CA LEU A 468 16.71 -15.74 -12.11
C LEU A 468 16.51 -15.70 -10.59
N LEU A 469 17.53 -15.19 -9.88
CA LEU A 469 17.48 -14.83 -8.47
C LEU A 469 17.33 -13.31 -8.39
N LEU A 470 16.21 -12.80 -7.92
CA LEU A 470 15.92 -11.37 -7.88
C LEU A 470 15.72 -10.91 -6.44
N ASP A 471 16.62 -10.06 -5.94
CA ASP A 471 16.57 -9.51 -4.58
C ASP A 471 15.98 -8.10 -4.61
N GLU A 472 14.71 -7.95 -4.22
CA GLU A 472 13.92 -6.71 -4.22
C GLU A 472 13.99 -5.95 -5.57
N PRO A 473 13.62 -6.58 -6.70
CA PRO A 473 13.81 -5.99 -8.03
C PRO A 473 12.92 -4.78 -8.31
N THR A 474 11.84 -4.60 -7.56
CA THR A 474 10.91 -3.47 -7.68
C THR A 474 11.38 -2.22 -6.95
N ASN A 475 12.37 -2.33 -6.03
CA ASN A 475 12.89 -1.20 -5.30
C ASN A 475 13.59 -0.21 -6.24
N HIS A 476 13.40 1.08 -5.99
CA HIS A 476 13.95 2.19 -6.76
C HIS A 476 13.42 2.34 -8.21
N LEU A 477 12.54 1.45 -8.67
CA LEU A 477 11.85 1.61 -9.95
C LEU A 477 10.63 2.51 -9.80
N ASP A 478 10.34 3.32 -10.80
CA ASP A 478 9.08 4.05 -10.90
C ASP A 478 7.93 3.12 -11.29
N SER A 479 6.70 3.58 -11.17
CA SER A 479 5.49 2.76 -11.39
C SER A 479 5.46 2.15 -12.80
N ALA A 480 5.86 2.90 -13.83
CA ALA A 480 5.86 2.42 -15.22
C ALA A 480 6.91 1.33 -15.45
N SER A 481 8.14 1.52 -14.92
CA SER A 481 9.20 0.50 -15.00
C SER A 481 8.86 -0.76 -14.20
N ARG A 482 8.14 -0.63 -13.08
CA ARG A 482 7.64 -1.78 -12.31
C ARG A 482 6.64 -2.59 -13.10
N GLU A 483 5.65 -1.93 -13.70
CA GLU A 483 4.62 -2.60 -14.53
C GLU A 483 5.23 -3.37 -15.67
N GLU A 484 6.21 -2.80 -16.36
CA GLU A 484 6.90 -3.46 -17.45
C GLU A 484 7.75 -4.64 -16.95
N LEU A 485 8.44 -4.51 -15.80
CA LEU A 485 9.15 -5.62 -15.17
C LEU A 485 8.20 -6.76 -14.79
N GLU A 486 7.08 -6.44 -14.15
CA GLU A 486 6.04 -7.41 -13.78
C GLU A 486 5.53 -8.18 -15.00
N LYS A 487 5.19 -7.46 -16.08
CA LYS A 487 4.71 -8.04 -17.34
C LYS A 487 5.77 -8.93 -17.97
N THR A 488 7.01 -8.45 -18.03
CA THR A 488 8.12 -9.19 -18.60
C THR A 488 8.44 -10.47 -17.82
N LEU A 489 8.38 -10.43 -16.48
CA LEU A 489 8.58 -11.61 -15.64
C LEU A 489 7.37 -12.55 -15.66
N ALA A 490 6.15 -12.04 -15.91
CA ALA A 490 4.98 -12.89 -16.16
C ALA A 490 5.15 -13.74 -17.42
N ASP A 491 5.69 -13.13 -18.50
CA ASP A 491 5.91 -13.78 -19.80
C ASP A 491 7.21 -14.58 -19.87
N TYR A 492 8.05 -14.52 -18.83
CA TYR A 492 9.33 -15.22 -18.79
C TYR A 492 9.12 -16.73 -18.66
N SER A 493 9.71 -17.49 -19.59
CA SER A 493 9.58 -18.96 -19.68
C SER A 493 10.56 -19.73 -18.79
N GLY A 494 11.51 -19.05 -18.14
CA GLY A 494 12.46 -19.66 -17.21
C GLY A 494 11.90 -19.72 -15.79
N THR A 495 12.77 -20.08 -14.85
CA THR A 495 12.44 -20.24 -13.43
C THR A 495 12.81 -18.98 -12.65
N LEU A 496 11.99 -18.60 -11.70
CA LEU A 496 12.17 -17.42 -10.86
C LEU A 496 12.24 -17.79 -9.39
N LEU A 497 13.23 -17.22 -8.68
CA LEU A 497 13.23 -17.17 -7.22
C LEU A 497 13.42 -15.71 -6.81
N ILE A 498 12.41 -15.13 -6.17
CA ILE A 498 12.31 -13.68 -5.94
C ILE A 498 12.14 -13.40 -4.46
N ILE A 499 12.93 -12.49 -3.94
CA ILE A 499 12.67 -11.84 -2.65
C ILE A 499 11.96 -10.53 -2.96
N SER A 500 10.77 -10.32 -2.41
CA SER A 500 10.07 -9.05 -2.53
C SER A 500 9.13 -8.80 -1.36
N HIS A 501 8.97 -7.52 -1.03
CA HIS A 501 7.95 -7.02 -0.09
C HIS A 501 6.75 -6.40 -0.82
N ASP A 502 6.78 -6.34 -2.14
CA ASP A 502 5.69 -5.83 -2.98
C ASP A 502 4.59 -6.89 -3.11
N ARG A 503 3.53 -6.73 -2.32
CA ARG A 503 2.41 -7.67 -2.24
C ARG A 503 1.63 -7.78 -3.54
N TYR A 504 1.53 -6.69 -4.30
CA TYR A 504 0.88 -6.68 -5.61
C TYR A 504 1.67 -7.51 -6.62
N PHE A 505 2.99 -7.34 -6.62
CA PHE A 505 3.92 -8.11 -7.44
C PHE A 505 3.86 -9.61 -7.13
N ILE A 506 3.85 -9.96 -5.83
CA ILE A 506 3.72 -11.36 -5.37
C ILE A 506 2.38 -11.94 -5.83
N ASN A 507 1.26 -11.24 -5.62
CA ASN A 507 -0.07 -11.72 -6.02
C ASN A 507 -0.21 -11.99 -7.51
N LYS A 508 0.46 -11.17 -8.33
CA LYS A 508 0.39 -11.26 -9.78
C LYS A 508 1.21 -12.41 -10.37
N LEU A 509 2.31 -12.78 -9.71
CA LEU A 509 3.33 -13.65 -10.30
C LEU A 509 3.58 -14.95 -9.53
N ALA A 510 3.31 -15.01 -8.22
CA ALA A 510 3.69 -16.15 -7.40
C ALA A 510 2.82 -17.39 -7.70
N ASP A 511 3.48 -18.48 -8.05
CA ASP A 511 2.90 -19.82 -8.03
C ASP A 511 2.98 -20.40 -6.61
N ARG A 512 4.05 -20.02 -5.88
CA ARG A 512 4.39 -20.54 -4.56
C ARG A 512 5.12 -19.50 -3.71
N VAL A 513 4.79 -19.45 -2.42
CA VAL A 513 5.41 -18.56 -1.44
C VAL A 513 6.14 -19.37 -0.38
N LEU A 514 7.41 -19.03 -0.14
CA LEU A 514 8.27 -19.60 0.89
C LEU A 514 8.48 -18.55 1.99
N VAL A 515 8.14 -18.87 3.22
CA VAL A 515 8.35 -17.98 4.37
C VAL A 515 9.58 -18.43 5.14
N LEU A 516 10.63 -17.62 5.12
CA LEU A 516 11.89 -17.87 5.81
C LEU A 516 11.85 -17.31 7.23
N ASP A 517 12.12 -18.15 8.21
CA ASP A 517 12.29 -17.76 9.61
C ASP A 517 13.57 -18.40 10.23
N LYS A 518 13.75 -18.22 11.53
CA LYS A 518 14.92 -18.77 12.26
C LYS A 518 14.93 -20.30 12.30
N ASN A 519 13.80 -20.95 12.12
CA ASN A 519 13.62 -22.41 12.25
C ASN A 519 13.62 -23.12 10.90
N GLY A 520 13.56 -22.37 9.78
CA GLY A 520 13.57 -22.94 8.45
C GLY A 520 12.67 -22.22 7.47
N ILE A 521 12.08 -22.96 6.55
CA ILE A 521 11.15 -22.47 5.55
C ILE A 521 9.80 -23.16 5.71
N THR A 522 8.75 -22.36 5.70
CA THR A 522 7.36 -22.82 5.57
C THR A 522 6.88 -22.51 4.16
N GLU A 523 6.26 -23.49 3.50
CA GLU A 523 5.81 -23.41 2.12
C GLU A 523 4.30 -23.24 2.03
N TYR A 524 3.86 -22.32 1.14
CA TYR A 524 2.46 -22.08 0.80
C TYR A 524 2.27 -22.18 -0.71
N LEU A 525 1.40 -23.09 -1.16
CA LEU A 525 1.11 -23.34 -2.58
C LEU A 525 0.05 -22.34 -3.07
N GLY A 526 0.48 -21.14 -3.45
CA GLY A 526 -0.37 -20.06 -3.92
C GLY A 526 0.31 -18.70 -3.83
N ASN A 527 -0.50 -17.66 -4.05
CA ASN A 527 -0.07 -16.27 -4.04
C ASN A 527 -0.08 -15.66 -2.61
N TYR A 528 0.13 -14.35 -2.51
CA TYR A 528 0.14 -13.64 -1.23
C TYR A 528 -1.19 -13.69 -0.50
N ASP A 529 -2.33 -13.59 -1.19
CA ASP A 529 -3.66 -13.62 -0.56
C ASP A 529 -3.93 -14.99 0.05
N TYR A 530 -3.55 -16.08 -0.64
CA TYR A 530 -3.61 -17.43 -0.10
C TYR A 530 -2.78 -17.58 1.18
N TYR A 531 -1.56 -17.06 1.19
CA TYR A 531 -0.69 -17.04 2.37
C TYR A 531 -1.34 -16.30 3.55
N VAL A 532 -1.93 -15.11 3.30
CA VAL A 532 -2.57 -14.32 4.37
C VAL A 532 -3.80 -15.03 4.95
N GLU A 533 -4.61 -15.67 4.13
CA GLU A 533 -5.77 -16.44 4.58
C GLU A 533 -5.37 -17.61 5.49
N HIS A 534 -4.31 -18.34 5.13
CA HIS A 534 -3.81 -19.46 5.93
C HIS A 534 -3.26 -19.01 7.28
N ILE A 535 -2.48 -17.94 7.32
CA ILE A 535 -1.98 -17.38 8.60
C ILE A 535 -3.13 -16.93 9.49
N ARG A 536 -4.17 -16.30 8.94
CA ARG A 536 -5.34 -15.89 9.74
C ARG A 536 -6.06 -17.09 10.34
N THR A 537 -6.18 -18.17 9.58
CA THR A 537 -6.82 -19.41 10.04
C THR A 537 -6.00 -20.06 11.14
N GLU A 538 -4.68 -20.23 10.95
CA GLU A 538 -3.76 -20.76 11.96
C GLU A 538 -3.74 -19.93 13.25
N GLN A 539 -3.72 -18.60 13.16
CA GLN A 539 -3.78 -17.71 14.32
C GLN A 539 -5.11 -17.78 15.05
N THR A 540 -6.19 -18.03 14.34
CA THR A 540 -7.52 -18.20 14.94
C THR A 540 -7.60 -19.54 15.67
N GLU A 541 -7.05 -20.60 15.10
CA GLU A 541 -6.96 -21.92 15.74
C GLU A 541 -6.02 -21.92 16.95
N VAL A 542 -4.88 -21.24 16.89
CA VAL A 542 -3.95 -21.09 18.02
C VAL A 542 -4.59 -20.25 19.14
N LYS A 543 -5.32 -19.19 18.83
CA LYS A 543 -6.05 -18.41 19.83
C LYS A 543 -7.18 -19.22 20.47
N THR A 544 -7.89 -20.04 19.72
CA THR A 544 -8.92 -20.94 20.24
C THR A 544 -8.32 -22.09 21.05
N ALA A 545 -7.13 -22.59 20.68
CA ALA A 545 -6.40 -23.62 21.43
C ALA A 545 -5.70 -23.05 22.68
N ALA A 546 -5.15 -21.83 22.63
CA ALA A 546 -4.53 -21.16 23.79
C ALA A 546 -5.57 -20.72 24.84
N VAL A 547 -6.76 -20.33 24.41
CA VAL A 547 -7.88 -20.02 25.31
C VAL A 547 -8.35 -21.27 26.06
N LYS A 548 -8.02 -22.49 25.59
CA LYS A 548 -8.32 -23.75 26.29
C LYS A 548 -7.27 -24.17 27.32
N LYS A 549 -6.10 -23.51 27.40
CA LYS A 549 -5.00 -23.98 28.29
C LYS A 549 -4.60 -23.09 29.46
N GLU A 550 -5.03 -21.84 29.59
CA GLU A 550 -4.66 -21.00 30.75
C GLU A 550 -5.79 -20.05 31.16
N LYS A 551 -6.51 -20.41 32.23
CA LYS A 551 -7.12 -19.43 33.14
C LYS A 551 -7.16 -20.01 34.57
N PRO A 552 -6.51 -19.36 35.54
CA PRO A 552 -6.99 -19.48 36.92
C PRO A 552 -8.34 -18.75 36.99
N GLN A 553 -9.31 -19.46 37.52
CA GLN A 553 -10.69 -19.00 37.69
C GLN A 553 -10.75 -17.69 38.48
N ASN A 554 -11.21 -16.64 37.86
CA ASN A 554 -11.69 -15.45 38.55
C ASN A 554 -13.21 -15.46 38.42
N ASP A 555 -13.92 -15.94 39.44
CA ASP A 555 -15.39 -16.15 39.49
C ASP A 555 -16.20 -14.90 39.09
N TYR A 556 -15.65 -13.70 39.27
CA TYR A 556 -16.30 -12.44 38.90
C TYR A 556 -16.42 -12.24 37.40
N PHE A 557 -15.43 -12.67 36.61
CA PHE A 557 -15.47 -12.55 35.12
C PHE A 557 -16.44 -13.56 34.50
N LEU A 558 -16.53 -14.76 35.07
CA LEU A 558 -17.47 -15.80 34.62
C LEU A 558 -18.93 -15.39 34.90
N GLN A 559 -19.21 -14.76 36.05
CA GLN A 559 -20.53 -14.23 36.35
C GLN A 559 -20.95 -13.08 35.38
N LYS A 560 -20.03 -12.18 35.05
CA LYS A 560 -20.29 -11.07 34.15
C LYS A 560 -20.47 -11.53 32.68
N GLN A 561 -19.76 -12.57 32.26
CA GLN A 561 -19.93 -13.17 30.94
C GLN A 561 -21.28 -13.91 30.82
N ARG A 562 -21.66 -14.71 31.83
CA ARG A 562 -22.98 -15.37 31.88
C ARG A 562 -24.13 -14.36 31.87
N GLN A 563 -24.05 -13.29 32.65
CA GLN A 563 -25.05 -12.21 32.62
C GLN A 563 -25.12 -11.48 31.27
N SER A 564 -24.00 -11.33 30.55
CA SER A 564 -23.96 -10.73 29.22
C SER A 564 -24.57 -11.65 28.16
N GLU A 565 -24.32 -12.96 28.27
CA GLU A 565 -24.88 -13.97 27.36
C GLU A 565 -26.38 -14.17 27.62
N GLU A 566 -26.80 -14.22 28.87
CA GLU A 566 -28.23 -14.26 29.24
C GLU A 566 -28.97 -13.02 28.73
N ARG A 567 -28.44 -11.82 28.88
CA ARG A 567 -29.06 -10.60 28.33
C ARG A 567 -29.17 -10.64 26.79
N LYS A 568 -28.14 -11.18 26.11
CA LYS A 568 -28.19 -11.35 24.64
C LYS A 568 -29.21 -12.41 24.23
N LYS A 569 -29.31 -13.53 24.98
CA LYS A 569 -30.30 -14.57 24.75
C LYS A 569 -31.73 -14.00 24.97
N GLN A 570 -31.98 -13.28 26.08
CA GLN A 570 -33.25 -12.62 26.34
C GLN A 570 -33.64 -11.56 25.31
N THR A 571 -32.66 -10.78 24.81
CA THR A 571 -32.93 -9.78 23.77
C THR A 571 -33.28 -10.41 22.41
N ARG A 572 -32.65 -11.56 22.08
CA ARG A 572 -32.98 -12.32 20.87
C ARG A 572 -34.32 -13.00 20.98
N LEU A 573 -34.63 -13.58 22.12
CA LEU A 573 -35.89 -14.22 22.40
C LEU A 573 -37.05 -13.21 22.28
N LYS A 574 -36.91 -12.04 22.90
CA LYS A 574 -37.91 -10.96 22.79
C LYS A 574 -38.10 -10.46 21.35
N LYS A 575 -37.05 -10.40 20.56
CA LYS A 575 -37.16 -10.02 19.14
C LYS A 575 -37.90 -11.08 18.30
N ALA A 576 -37.67 -12.36 18.59
CA ALA A 576 -38.35 -13.45 17.93
C ALA A 576 -39.86 -13.45 18.31
N GLU A 577 -40.21 -13.21 19.58
CA GLU A 577 -41.60 -13.05 20.04
C GLU A 577 -42.29 -11.88 19.36
N GLU A 578 -41.68 -10.69 19.31
CA GLU A 578 -42.21 -9.51 18.63
C GLU A 578 -42.39 -9.73 17.10
N ALA A 579 -41.50 -10.54 16.48
CA ALA A 579 -41.60 -10.88 15.06
C ALA A 579 -42.75 -11.88 14.80
N ILE A 580 -42.92 -12.88 15.66
CA ILE A 580 -44.03 -13.85 15.59
C ILE A 580 -45.38 -13.13 15.73
N GLU A 581 -45.53 -12.27 16.75
CA GLU A 581 -46.74 -11.51 17.00
C GLU A 581 -47.13 -10.63 15.79
N ARG A 582 -46.16 -10.00 15.16
CA ARG A 582 -46.35 -9.20 13.94
C ARG A 582 -46.76 -10.06 12.75
N LEU A 583 -46.15 -11.23 12.56
CA LEU A 583 -46.49 -12.16 11.49
C LEU A 583 -47.88 -12.76 11.69
N ASP A 584 -48.28 -13.04 12.94
CA ASP A 584 -49.65 -13.48 13.29
C ASP A 584 -50.68 -12.44 12.87
N GLU A 585 -50.43 -11.14 13.14
CA GLU A 585 -51.33 -10.06 12.72
C GLU A 585 -51.40 -9.94 11.19
N GLU A 586 -50.26 -10.03 10.48
CA GLU A 586 -50.21 -9.95 9.01
C GLU A 586 -50.89 -11.16 8.34
N ILE A 587 -50.75 -12.37 8.90
CA ILE A 587 -51.42 -13.59 8.46
C ILE A 587 -52.93 -13.44 8.65
N ALA A 588 -53.37 -12.99 9.83
CA ALA A 588 -54.82 -12.78 10.11
C ALA A 588 -55.45 -11.77 9.15
N GLN A 589 -54.77 -10.64 8.88
CA GLN A 589 -55.25 -9.64 7.91
C GLN A 589 -55.30 -10.21 6.48
N THR A 590 -54.34 -11.02 6.07
CA THR A 590 -54.31 -11.63 4.74
C THR A 590 -55.38 -12.69 4.58
N GLN A 591 -55.68 -13.45 5.65
CA GLN A 591 -56.81 -14.41 5.69
C GLN A 591 -58.18 -13.70 5.67
N GLU A 592 -58.33 -12.57 6.36
CA GLU A 592 -59.54 -11.76 6.31
C GLU A 592 -59.79 -11.20 4.90
N LEU A 593 -58.74 -10.72 4.22
CA LEU A 593 -58.82 -10.26 2.83
C LEU A 593 -59.18 -11.40 1.87
N LEU A 594 -58.66 -12.62 2.07
CA LEU A 594 -59.00 -13.81 1.28
C LEU A 594 -60.45 -14.25 1.47
N SER A 595 -61.10 -13.98 2.64
CA SER A 595 -62.48 -14.32 2.91
C SER A 595 -63.52 -13.30 2.37
N GLY A 596 -63.02 -12.17 1.82
CA GLY A 596 -63.84 -11.11 1.25
C GLY A 596 -64.50 -11.52 -0.08
N GLU A 597 -65.80 -11.27 -0.24
CA GLU A 597 -66.58 -11.62 -1.44
C GLU A 597 -66.07 -10.97 -2.73
N GLU A 598 -65.35 -9.84 -2.64
CA GLU A 598 -64.77 -9.13 -3.77
C GLU A 598 -63.50 -9.82 -4.32
N VAL A 599 -62.72 -10.52 -3.47
CA VAL A 599 -61.52 -11.24 -3.86
C VAL A 599 -61.84 -12.62 -4.44
N ALA A 600 -62.94 -13.23 -4.00
CA ALA A 600 -63.40 -14.51 -4.53
C ALA A 600 -63.83 -14.45 -6.03
N ALA A 601 -64.07 -13.26 -6.56
CA ALA A 601 -64.42 -13.03 -7.97
C ALA A 601 -63.20 -12.71 -8.87
N ASP A 602 -62.02 -12.44 -8.31
CA ASP A 602 -60.79 -12.05 -9.04
C ASP A 602 -59.69 -13.11 -8.85
N TYR A 603 -59.52 -13.96 -9.85
CA TYR A 603 -58.62 -15.11 -9.81
C TYR A 603 -57.13 -14.71 -9.67
N GLU A 604 -56.69 -13.57 -10.24
CA GLU A 604 -55.31 -13.10 -10.14
C GLU A 604 -55.00 -12.62 -8.71
N LYS A 605 -55.86 -11.86 -8.08
CA LYS A 605 -55.71 -11.43 -6.69
C LYS A 605 -55.78 -12.58 -5.69
N LEU A 606 -56.56 -13.60 -5.97
CA LEU A 606 -56.68 -14.78 -5.13
C LEU A 606 -55.37 -15.57 -5.11
N ILE A 607 -54.68 -15.73 -6.26
CA ILE A 607 -53.36 -16.37 -6.35
C ILE A 607 -52.30 -15.51 -5.64
N GLU A 608 -52.30 -14.19 -5.85
CA GLU A 608 -51.32 -13.29 -5.24
C GLU A 608 -51.42 -13.30 -3.70
N LEU A 609 -52.64 -13.23 -3.15
CA LEU A 609 -52.84 -13.29 -1.70
C LEU A 609 -52.58 -14.68 -1.11
N THR A 610 -52.83 -15.76 -1.87
CA THR A 610 -52.50 -17.12 -1.43
C THR A 610 -50.98 -17.33 -1.36
N ASN A 611 -50.25 -16.89 -2.38
CA ASN A 611 -48.78 -16.96 -2.35
C ASN A 611 -48.19 -16.12 -1.20
N LYS A 612 -48.73 -14.92 -0.98
CA LYS A 612 -48.33 -14.07 0.14
C LYS A 612 -48.61 -14.71 1.50
N LEU A 613 -49.72 -15.41 1.65
CA LEU A 613 -50.04 -16.14 2.87
C LEU A 613 -49.01 -17.28 3.12
N GLU A 614 -48.64 -17.99 2.06
CA GLU A 614 -47.67 -19.09 2.13
C GLU A 614 -46.27 -18.58 2.49
N GLU A 615 -45.87 -17.42 1.94
CA GLU A 615 -44.60 -16.75 2.32
C GLU A 615 -44.60 -16.32 3.80
N LEU A 616 -45.66 -15.68 4.29
CA LEU A 616 -45.79 -15.27 5.68
C LEU A 616 -45.80 -16.46 6.66
N GLN A 617 -46.41 -17.57 6.28
CA GLN A 617 -46.40 -18.80 7.08
C GLN A 617 -45.01 -19.43 7.16
N ASN A 618 -44.30 -19.45 6.06
CA ASN A 618 -42.89 -19.93 6.05
C ASN A 618 -41.98 -19.05 6.91
N GLU A 619 -42.09 -17.71 6.81
CA GLU A 619 -41.35 -16.80 7.69
C GLU A 619 -41.72 -17.01 9.18
N GLN A 620 -42.96 -17.27 9.47
CA GLN A 620 -43.42 -17.55 10.82
C GLN A 620 -42.84 -18.85 11.37
N GLU A 621 -42.78 -19.92 10.57
CA GLU A 621 -42.14 -21.19 10.96
C GLU A 621 -40.65 -21.00 11.24
N GLU A 622 -39.92 -20.19 10.44
CA GLU A 622 -38.54 -19.86 10.70
C GLU A 622 -38.33 -19.12 12.03
N GLN A 623 -39.21 -18.16 12.35
CA GLN A 623 -39.13 -17.45 13.63
C GLN A 623 -39.50 -18.34 14.83
N TYR A 624 -40.43 -19.27 14.67
CA TYR A 624 -40.74 -20.26 15.69
C TYR A 624 -39.54 -21.20 15.95
N ALA A 625 -38.84 -21.66 14.91
CA ALA A 625 -37.65 -22.48 15.05
C ALA A 625 -36.55 -21.74 15.82
N ILE A 626 -36.32 -20.44 15.53
CA ILE A 626 -35.35 -19.58 16.25
C ILE A 626 -35.80 -19.40 17.71
N TRP A 627 -37.09 -19.21 17.97
CA TRP A 627 -37.63 -19.06 19.31
C TRP A 627 -37.46 -20.36 20.14
N GLU A 628 -37.72 -21.53 19.55
CA GLU A 628 -37.56 -22.84 20.18
C GLU A 628 -36.08 -23.13 20.52
N GLU A 629 -35.16 -22.84 19.59
CA GLU A 629 -33.70 -22.97 19.81
C GLU A 629 -33.17 -22.06 20.95
N LEU A 630 -33.80 -20.90 21.15
CA LEU A 630 -33.43 -19.96 22.19
C LEU A 630 -34.15 -20.20 23.52
N SER A 631 -35.24 -20.97 23.55
CA SER A 631 -36.02 -21.28 24.74
C SER A 631 -35.47 -22.48 25.51
N ASP A 632 -34.82 -23.41 24.80
CA ASP A 632 -34.05 -24.51 25.38
C ASP A 632 -32.64 -23.99 25.85
#